data_7a9bab719ea76088801ba63095aecd86
#
_entry.id   7a9bab719ea76088801ba63095aecd86
#
_cell.length_a   1.000
_cell.length_b   1.000
_cell.length_c   1.000
_cell.angle_alpha   90.00
_cell.angle_beta   90.00
_cell.angle_gamma   90.00
#
_symmetry.space_group_name_H-M   'P 1'
#
loop_
_entity.id
_entity.type
_entity.pdbx_description
1 polymer ?
#
loop_
_entity_poly.entity_id
_entity_poly.type
_entity_poly.pdbx_seq_one_letter_code
_entity_poly.pdbx_strand_id
1 'polypeptide(L)'
;MTKPNTTPRPVLVVDFGAQYAQLIARRVREAKIYSEVVPNSASVEEIKAKDPAALILSGGPSSVYADGAPALKPELLELGIPVFGICYGFQAMNHALGGTVSSTGEREYGRTDIDVKGGVLHAGLESTHKVWMSHGDAVSSAPEGFEVTATSAGAPVAAMECPAKQMAGVQYHPEVLHSPHGQEVLTRFLTEIAGLEQNWTADNIAEQLIADVRAQVGEKGRAICGLSGGVDSAVAAALVQRAIGDRLTCVFVDHGLLRAGEREQVEKDFVASTGAKLVTADERAAFLDKLAGVSDPEAKRKAIGAEFIRSFERAVAGVLDDAPAGSTIDYLVQGTLYPDVVESGGGDGTANIKSHHNVGGLPDDVEFELVEPLRLLFKDEVRAVGRELGLPEEIVSRQPFPGPGLGIRIIGEVTEERLETLREADLIARTELTNAGLDDQIWQCPVVLLADVRSVGVQGDGRTYGHPIVLRPVSSEDAMTADWTRLPYKVLEKISTRITNEVKDVNRVVLDCTSKPPGTIEWE
;
A
#
# COMPACT_ATOMS: atom_id res chain seq x y z
N MET A 1 19.52 28.55 8.24
CA MET A 1 19.33 28.42 6.79
C MET A 1 18.35 27.27 6.60
N THR A 2 17.13 27.56 6.19
CA THR A 2 16.15 26.52 5.84
C THR A 2 16.73 25.68 4.72
N LYS A 3 16.84 24.34 4.94
CA LYS A 3 17.23 23.39 3.88
C LYS A 3 16.27 23.59 2.70
N PRO A 4 16.74 23.59 1.43
CA PRO A 4 15.82 23.61 0.31
C PRO A 4 14.90 22.39 0.44
N ASN A 5 13.60 22.65 0.48
CA ASN A 5 12.60 21.59 0.42
C ASN A 5 12.65 21.05 -1.01
N THR A 6 13.23 19.86 -1.17
CA THR A 6 13.46 19.26 -2.47
C THR A 6 12.23 18.48 -2.97
N THR A 7 11.29 18.16 -2.07
CA THR A 7 10.01 17.54 -2.43
C THR A 7 9.16 18.52 -3.26
N PRO A 8 8.58 18.08 -4.39
CA PRO A 8 7.68 18.91 -5.18
C PRO A 8 6.53 19.48 -4.33
N ARG A 9 6.04 20.66 -4.70
CA ARG A 9 4.85 21.25 -4.07
C ARG A 9 3.67 20.29 -4.22
N PRO A 10 2.99 19.88 -3.12
CA PRO A 10 1.94 18.87 -3.18
C PRO A 10 0.64 19.41 -3.79
N VAL A 11 -0.10 18.55 -4.47
CA VAL A 11 -1.53 18.69 -4.60
C VAL A 11 -2.14 18.17 -3.29
N LEU A 12 -2.80 19.02 -2.53
CA LEU A 12 -3.44 18.60 -1.29
C LEU A 12 -4.87 18.14 -1.53
N VAL A 13 -5.13 16.91 -1.15
CA VAL A 13 -6.48 16.34 -1.12
C VAL A 13 -7.07 16.62 0.26
N VAL A 14 -8.04 17.52 0.33
CA VAL A 14 -8.77 17.84 1.56
C VAL A 14 -9.84 16.78 1.78
N ASP A 15 -9.70 16.00 2.84
CA ASP A 15 -10.59 14.88 3.16
C ASP A 15 -11.80 15.31 3.96
N PHE A 16 -12.98 15.25 3.35
CA PHE A 16 -14.27 15.52 4.00
C PHE A 16 -14.91 14.27 4.63
N GLY A 17 -14.12 13.19 4.84
CA GLY A 17 -14.57 11.96 5.48
C GLY A 17 -15.16 10.92 4.51
N ALA A 18 -14.79 10.99 3.24
CA ALA A 18 -15.13 9.97 2.26
C ALA A 18 -14.10 8.83 2.28
N GLN A 19 -14.55 7.63 1.88
CA GLN A 19 -13.67 6.46 1.77
C GLN A 19 -12.57 6.60 0.70
N TYR A 20 -12.63 7.62 -0.17
CA TYR A 20 -11.84 7.70 -1.40
C TYR A 20 -10.77 8.80 -1.42
N ALA A 21 -10.51 9.50 -0.31
CA ALA A 21 -9.49 10.57 -0.28
C ALA A 21 -8.08 10.03 -0.65
N GLN A 22 -7.71 8.87 -0.13
CA GLN A 22 -6.45 8.21 -0.50
C GLN A 22 -6.43 7.77 -1.97
N LEU A 23 -7.58 7.31 -2.50
CA LEU A 23 -7.71 6.94 -3.91
C LEU A 23 -7.55 8.16 -4.81
N ILE A 24 -8.12 9.31 -4.44
CA ILE A 24 -7.92 10.58 -5.17
C ILE A 24 -6.43 10.94 -5.18
N ALA A 25 -5.76 10.91 -4.03
CA ALA A 25 -4.32 11.19 -3.94
C ALA A 25 -3.52 10.25 -4.85
N ARG A 26 -3.85 8.96 -4.87
CA ARG A 26 -3.23 7.97 -5.76
C ARG A 26 -3.45 8.31 -7.24
N ARG A 27 -4.68 8.70 -7.64
CA ARG A 27 -4.98 9.11 -9.03
C ARG A 27 -4.16 10.34 -9.46
N VAL A 28 -3.90 11.28 -8.56
CA VAL A 28 -3.00 12.41 -8.81
C VAL A 28 -1.56 11.92 -9.05
N ARG A 29 -1.10 10.93 -8.26
CA ARG A 29 0.22 10.29 -8.44
C ARG A 29 0.34 9.52 -9.76
N GLU A 30 -0.72 8.84 -10.17
CA GLU A 30 -0.80 8.18 -11.48
C GLU A 30 -0.69 9.19 -12.64
N ALA A 31 -1.16 10.45 -12.44
CA ALA A 31 -0.88 11.57 -13.35
C ALA A 31 0.55 12.12 -13.21
N LYS A 32 1.46 11.46 -12.48
CA LYS A 32 2.86 11.85 -12.24
C LYS A 32 3.00 13.21 -11.55
N ILE A 33 2.12 13.51 -10.62
CA ILE A 33 2.12 14.73 -9.82
C ILE A 33 2.06 14.35 -8.35
N TYR A 34 2.91 14.99 -7.52
CA TYR A 34 2.97 14.71 -6.09
C TYR A 34 1.70 15.16 -5.35
N SER A 35 1.20 14.34 -4.44
CA SER A 35 -0.01 14.63 -3.67
C SER A 35 0.10 14.20 -2.20
N GLU A 36 -0.64 14.85 -1.33
CA GLU A 36 -0.82 14.48 0.08
C GLU A 36 -2.30 14.60 0.48
N VAL A 37 -2.72 13.80 1.45
CA VAL A 37 -4.06 13.93 2.06
C VAL A 37 -3.95 14.75 3.34
N VAL A 38 -4.89 15.68 3.53
CA VAL A 38 -5.02 16.46 4.75
C VAL A 38 -6.47 16.41 5.24
N PRO A 39 -6.72 16.34 6.56
CA PRO A 39 -8.09 16.33 7.07
C PRO A 39 -8.75 17.72 6.86
N ASN A 40 -10.06 17.75 6.69
CA ASN A 40 -10.82 19.02 6.58
C ASN A 40 -10.73 19.89 7.85
N SER A 41 -10.35 19.30 8.98
CA SER A 41 -10.09 20.01 10.24
C SER A 41 -8.81 20.84 10.20
N ALA A 42 -7.85 20.54 9.29
CA ALA A 42 -6.60 21.30 9.17
C ALA A 42 -6.89 22.81 9.03
N SER A 43 -6.15 23.64 9.74
CA SER A 43 -6.27 25.10 9.63
C SER A 43 -5.79 25.60 8.27
N VAL A 44 -6.20 26.80 7.90
CA VAL A 44 -5.72 27.46 6.66
C VAL A 44 -4.21 27.70 6.73
N GLU A 45 -3.67 27.97 7.91
CA GLU A 45 -2.26 28.16 8.16
C GLU A 45 -1.46 26.87 7.97
N GLU A 46 -1.96 25.74 8.46
CA GLU A 46 -1.35 24.43 8.25
C GLU A 46 -1.33 24.05 6.76
N ILE A 47 -2.42 24.32 6.04
CA ILE A 47 -2.50 24.11 4.60
C ILE A 47 -1.50 25.02 3.85
N LYS A 48 -1.43 26.32 4.19
CA LYS A 48 -0.45 27.26 3.62
C LYS A 48 1.00 26.86 3.90
N ALA A 49 1.27 26.33 5.10
CA ALA A 49 2.61 25.90 5.48
C ALA A 49 3.15 24.74 4.62
N LYS A 50 2.24 23.96 4.02
CA LYS A 50 2.59 22.89 3.06
C LYS A 50 2.89 23.41 1.65
N ASP A 51 2.70 24.72 1.39
CA ASP A 51 2.89 25.36 0.08
C ASP A 51 2.23 24.58 -1.08
N PRO A 52 0.90 24.34 -1.05
CA PRO A 52 0.27 23.50 -2.05
C PRO A 52 0.33 24.08 -3.46
N ALA A 53 0.48 23.19 -4.45
CA ALA A 53 0.42 23.52 -5.86
C ALA A 53 -1.04 23.62 -6.36
N ALA A 54 -1.95 22.84 -5.75
CA ALA A 54 -3.39 22.86 -6.00
C ALA A 54 -4.13 22.20 -4.81
N LEU A 55 -5.45 22.40 -4.73
CA LEU A 55 -6.33 21.69 -3.81
C LEU A 55 -7.30 20.79 -4.59
N ILE A 56 -7.56 19.59 -4.07
CA ILE A 56 -8.68 18.74 -4.48
C ILE A 56 -9.57 18.54 -3.26
N LEU A 57 -10.84 18.91 -3.38
CA LEU A 57 -11.85 18.76 -2.34
C LEU A 57 -12.56 17.42 -2.56
N SER A 58 -12.40 16.48 -1.63
CA SER A 58 -12.91 15.12 -1.77
C SER A 58 -14.43 15.02 -1.68
N GLY A 59 -14.99 13.85 -1.95
CA GLY A 59 -16.36 13.51 -1.56
C GLY A 59 -16.56 13.58 -0.04
N GLY A 60 -17.79 13.41 0.42
CA GLY A 60 -18.15 13.39 1.83
C GLY A 60 -19.44 12.60 2.07
N PRO A 61 -19.69 12.18 3.32
CA PRO A 61 -20.81 11.29 3.66
C PRO A 61 -22.16 12.01 3.81
N SER A 62 -22.18 13.36 3.77
CA SER A 62 -23.31 14.17 4.19
C SER A 62 -23.81 15.10 3.09
N SER A 63 -25.02 15.67 3.27
CA SER A 63 -25.44 16.87 2.56
C SER A 63 -24.69 18.09 3.08
N VAL A 64 -24.37 19.08 2.24
CA VAL A 64 -23.76 20.35 2.65
C VAL A 64 -24.62 21.15 3.62
N TYR A 65 -25.92 20.83 3.74
CA TYR A 65 -26.89 21.45 4.64
C TYR A 65 -27.15 20.64 5.92
N ALA A 66 -26.55 19.46 6.06
CA ALA A 66 -26.78 18.64 7.24
C ALA A 66 -26.09 19.24 8.47
N ASP A 67 -26.76 19.17 9.62
CA ASP A 67 -26.17 19.57 10.91
C ASP A 67 -24.91 18.72 11.17
N GLY A 68 -23.79 19.39 11.43
CA GLY A 68 -22.50 18.73 11.65
C GLY A 68 -21.79 18.27 10.37
N ALA A 69 -22.27 18.65 9.18
CA ALA A 69 -21.57 18.39 7.94
C ALA A 69 -20.15 19.02 7.95
N PRO A 70 -19.14 18.33 7.35
CA PRO A 70 -17.79 18.88 7.27
C PRO A 70 -17.77 20.19 6.48
N ALA A 71 -17.43 21.31 7.14
CA ALA A 71 -17.47 22.62 6.50
C ALA A 71 -16.22 22.87 5.64
N LEU A 72 -16.40 23.37 4.43
CA LEU A 72 -15.32 23.98 3.64
C LEU A 72 -15.00 25.36 4.24
N LYS A 73 -13.75 25.64 4.51
CA LYS A 73 -13.24 26.96 4.89
C LYS A 73 -13.16 27.83 3.63
N PRO A 74 -13.97 28.90 3.49
CA PRO A 74 -14.02 29.71 2.26
C PRO A 74 -12.66 30.32 1.91
N GLU A 75 -11.82 30.59 2.91
CA GLU A 75 -10.46 31.15 2.76
C GLU A 75 -9.54 30.25 1.93
N LEU A 76 -9.85 28.95 1.84
CA LEU A 76 -9.10 28.03 0.97
C LEU A 76 -9.31 28.32 -0.50
N LEU A 77 -10.48 28.87 -0.87
CA LEU A 77 -10.79 29.28 -2.25
C LEU A 77 -10.16 30.63 -2.61
N GLU A 78 -9.68 31.37 -1.61
CA GLU A 78 -9.03 32.67 -1.76
C GLU A 78 -7.50 32.59 -1.80
N LEU A 79 -6.91 31.38 -1.71
CA LEU A 79 -5.46 31.18 -1.71
C LEU A 79 -4.78 31.53 -3.04
N GLY A 80 -5.57 31.73 -4.11
CA GLY A 80 -5.02 31.99 -5.43
C GLY A 80 -4.31 30.82 -6.09
N ILE A 81 -4.67 29.59 -5.68
CA ILE A 81 -4.18 28.35 -6.23
C ILE A 81 -5.32 27.56 -6.89
N PRO A 82 -5.04 26.66 -7.84
CA PRO A 82 -6.06 25.84 -8.49
C PRO A 82 -6.86 24.98 -7.49
N VAL A 83 -8.19 24.87 -7.72
CA VAL A 83 -9.09 24.07 -6.87
C VAL A 83 -9.98 23.18 -7.72
N PHE A 84 -10.07 21.89 -7.35
CA PHE A 84 -10.97 20.92 -7.97
C PHE A 84 -11.91 20.32 -6.93
N GLY A 85 -13.22 20.37 -7.19
CA GLY A 85 -14.22 19.77 -6.31
C GLY A 85 -14.76 18.45 -6.85
N ILE A 86 -14.88 17.43 -5.99
CA ILE A 86 -15.44 16.12 -6.30
C ILE A 86 -16.66 15.87 -5.42
N CYS A 87 -17.83 15.59 -6.01
CA CYS A 87 -19.07 15.21 -5.34
C CYS A 87 -19.42 16.19 -4.19
N TYR A 88 -19.24 15.81 -2.93
CA TYR A 88 -19.45 16.71 -1.79
C TYR A 88 -18.56 17.95 -1.85
N GLY A 89 -17.27 17.81 -2.13
CA GLY A 89 -16.33 18.92 -2.25
C GLY A 89 -16.72 19.88 -3.40
N PHE A 90 -17.30 19.37 -4.47
CA PHE A 90 -17.87 20.16 -5.55
C PHE A 90 -19.09 20.97 -5.08
N GLN A 91 -20.01 20.34 -4.34
CA GLN A 91 -21.16 21.01 -3.76
C GLN A 91 -20.75 22.09 -2.76
N ALA A 92 -19.80 21.77 -1.87
CA ALA A 92 -19.29 22.71 -0.86
C ALA A 92 -18.61 23.92 -1.51
N MET A 93 -17.79 23.70 -2.55
CA MET A 93 -17.17 24.76 -3.35
C MET A 93 -18.23 25.63 -4.04
N ASN A 94 -19.21 25.01 -4.69
CA ASN A 94 -20.30 25.72 -5.37
C ASN A 94 -21.08 26.60 -4.39
N HIS A 95 -21.45 26.06 -3.23
CA HIS A 95 -22.17 26.78 -2.18
C HIS A 95 -21.35 27.96 -1.65
N ALA A 96 -20.08 27.77 -1.34
CA ALA A 96 -19.19 28.82 -0.84
C ALA A 96 -18.99 29.97 -1.85
N LEU A 97 -19.06 29.68 -3.16
CA LEU A 97 -18.95 30.66 -4.24
C LEU A 97 -20.27 31.32 -4.63
N GLY A 98 -21.37 31.03 -3.94
CA GLY A 98 -22.68 31.64 -4.15
C GLY A 98 -23.58 30.92 -5.18
N GLY A 99 -23.20 29.72 -5.61
CA GLY A 99 -24.06 28.85 -6.38
C GLY A 99 -25.09 28.13 -5.49
N THR A 100 -25.97 27.34 -6.10
CA THR A 100 -27.07 26.68 -5.38
C THR A 100 -26.88 25.17 -5.41
N VAL A 101 -27.01 24.54 -4.24
CA VAL A 101 -27.14 23.10 -4.06
C VAL A 101 -28.54 22.80 -3.58
N SER A 102 -29.20 21.82 -4.13
CA SER A 102 -30.56 21.46 -3.71
C SER A 102 -30.87 20.00 -4.00
N SER A 103 -31.89 19.47 -3.34
CA SER A 103 -32.49 18.21 -3.75
C SER A 103 -33.25 18.41 -5.07
N THR A 104 -32.82 17.72 -6.10
CA THR A 104 -33.48 17.78 -7.43
C THR A 104 -34.68 16.84 -7.53
N GLY A 105 -34.96 16.07 -6.46
CA GLY A 105 -36.00 15.03 -6.45
C GLY A 105 -35.56 13.71 -7.11
N GLU A 106 -34.51 13.73 -7.87
CA GLU A 106 -33.87 12.54 -8.46
C GLU A 106 -32.54 12.29 -7.77
N ARG A 107 -32.33 11.05 -7.34
CA ARG A 107 -31.07 10.61 -6.73
C ARG A 107 -30.33 9.78 -7.73
N GLU A 108 -29.01 9.95 -7.82
CA GLU A 108 -28.17 9.17 -8.71
C GLU A 108 -27.15 8.36 -7.91
N TYR A 109 -27.28 7.03 -7.98
CA TYR A 109 -26.37 6.08 -7.37
C TYR A 109 -25.95 5.03 -8.40
N GLY A 110 -24.63 4.94 -8.65
CA GLY A 110 -24.07 3.99 -9.61
C GLY A 110 -23.79 4.61 -10.98
N ARG A 111 -23.83 3.78 -12.01
CA ARG A 111 -23.51 4.19 -13.39
C ARG A 111 -24.59 5.11 -13.96
N THR A 112 -24.21 6.33 -14.31
CA THR A 112 -25.09 7.35 -14.84
C THR A 112 -24.47 7.92 -16.12
N ASP A 113 -25.30 8.23 -17.11
CA ASP A 113 -24.85 8.91 -18.33
C ASP A 113 -24.83 10.43 -18.08
N ILE A 114 -23.72 11.09 -18.46
CA ILE A 114 -23.63 12.55 -18.50
C ILE A 114 -23.60 13.04 -19.94
N ASP A 115 -24.21 14.22 -20.18
CA ASP A 115 -24.16 14.94 -21.45
C ASP A 115 -23.13 16.06 -21.35
N VAL A 116 -22.03 15.92 -22.09
CA VAL A 116 -20.97 16.91 -22.19
C VAL A 116 -21.41 18.08 -23.06
N LYS A 117 -21.23 19.29 -22.55
CA LYS A 117 -21.54 20.55 -23.26
C LYS A 117 -20.29 21.24 -23.79
N GLY A 118 -19.10 20.83 -23.34
CA GLY A 118 -17.83 21.42 -23.73
C GLY A 118 -16.84 21.43 -22.56
N GLY A 119 -15.91 22.37 -22.57
CA GLY A 119 -14.93 22.60 -21.51
C GLY A 119 -13.62 21.84 -21.71
N VAL A 120 -12.66 22.13 -20.82
CA VAL A 120 -11.32 21.54 -20.82
C VAL A 120 -11.35 20.12 -20.26
N LEU A 121 -12.09 19.89 -19.18
CA LEU A 121 -12.11 18.58 -18.48
C LEU A 121 -12.51 17.42 -19.41
N HIS A 122 -13.47 17.65 -20.29
CA HIS A 122 -14.04 16.62 -21.17
C HIS A 122 -13.61 16.76 -22.63
N ALA A 123 -12.60 17.60 -22.94
CA ALA A 123 -12.15 17.84 -24.30
C ALA A 123 -11.77 16.52 -25.01
N GLY A 124 -12.36 16.26 -26.20
CA GLY A 124 -12.08 15.05 -26.98
C GLY A 124 -12.71 13.75 -26.45
N LEU A 125 -13.48 13.80 -25.37
CA LEU A 125 -14.29 12.67 -24.92
C LEU A 125 -15.62 12.62 -25.68
N GLU A 126 -16.30 11.47 -25.61
CA GLU A 126 -17.64 11.31 -26.20
C GLU A 126 -18.63 12.30 -25.59
N SER A 127 -19.53 12.82 -26.38
CA SER A 127 -20.56 13.80 -25.95
C SER A 127 -21.50 13.25 -24.87
N THR A 128 -21.66 11.93 -24.82
CA THR A 128 -22.37 11.22 -23.74
C THR A 128 -21.56 10.03 -23.32
N HIS A 129 -21.22 9.94 -22.04
CA HIS A 129 -20.49 8.79 -21.50
C HIS A 129 -20.85 8.50 -20.04
N LYS A 130 -20.46 7.32 -19.57
CA LYS A 130 -20.79 6.83 -18.24
C LYS A 130 -19.81 7.32 -17.18
N VAL A 131 -20.37 7.74 -16.04
CA VAL A 131 -19.64 8.10 -14.84
C VAL A 131 -20.26 7.39 -13.63
N TRP A 132 -19.58 7.42 -12.50
CA TRP A 132 -20.10 6.91 -11.24
C TRP A 132 -20.63 8.05 -10.38
N MET A 133 -21.95 8.09 -10.17
CA MET A 133 -22.63 9.03 -9.30
C MET A 133 -22.90 8.40 -7.92
N SER A 134 -22.89 9.24 -6.88
CA SER A 134 -23.27 8.85 -5.52
C SER A 134 -23.76 10.07 -4.76
N HIS A 135 -24.96 10.57 -5.10
CA HIS A 135 -25.50 11.78 -4.48
C HIS A 135 -27.03 11.78 -4.36
N GLY A 136 -27.52 12.45 -3.32
CA GLY A 136 -28.95 12.76 -3.14
C GLY A 136 -29.27 14.24 -3.42
N ASP A 137 -28.33 15.13 -3.11
CA ASP A 137 -28.38 16.55 -3.47
C ASP A 137 -27.44 16.81 -4.66
N ALA A 138 -27.74 17.79 -5.47
CA ALA A 138 -26.92 18.17 -6.62
C ALA A 138 -26.78 19.69 -6.73
N VAL A 139 -25.74 20.12 -7.43
CA VAL A 139 -25.61 21.51 -7.85
C VAL A 139 -26.70 21.82 -8.86
N SER A 140 -27.61 22.74 -8.52
CA SER A 140 -28.70 23.17 -9.38
C SER A 140 -28.41 24.45 -10.15
N SER A 141 -27.49 25.29 -9.66
CA SER A 141 -27.02 26.51 -10.31
C SER A 141 -25.53 26.73 -10.04
N ALA A 142 -24.75 26.94 -11.08
CA ALA A 142 -23.34 27.30 -10.98
C ALA A 142 -23.15 28.74 -10.46
N PRO A 143 -22.03 29.07 -9.80
CA PRO A 143 -21.71 30.44 -9.39
C PRO A 143 -21.43 31.34 -10.59
N GLU A 144 -21.48 32.66 -10.38
CA GLU A 144 -21.13 33.62 -11.41
C GLU A 144 -19.69 33.42 -11.93
N GLY A 145 -19.56 33.41 -13.25
CA GLY A 145 -18.28 33.23 -13.96
C GLY A 145 -17.87 31.77 -14.17
N PHE A 146 -18.67 30.79 -13.73
CA PHE A 146 -18.47 29.38 -14.06
C PHE A 146 -19.33 28.95 -15.26
N GLU A 147 -18.74 28.15 -16.12
CA GLU A 147 -19.42 27.51 -17.26
C GLU A 147 -19.84 26.09 -16.88
N VAL A 148 -21.08 25.73 -17.15
CA VAL A 148 -21.59 24.36 -16.99
C VAL A 148 -21.13 23.54 -18.18
N THR A 149 -20.26 22.55 -17.94
CA THR A 149 -19.59 21.76 -18.97
C THR A 149 -20.16 20.35 -19.12
N ALA A 150 -20.95 19.87 -18.14
CA ALA A 150 -21.72 18.64 -18.27
C ALA A 150 -23.00 18.68 -17.43
N THR A 151 -23.99 17.87 -17.83
CA THR A 151 -25.28 17.70 -17.15
C THR A 151 -25.65 16.22 -17.08
N SER A 152 -26.51 15.84 -16.11
CA SER A 152 -27.20 14.54 -16.08
C SER A 152 -28.69 14.72 -15.78
N ALA A 153 -29.44 13.63 -15.72
CA ALA A 153 -30.87 13.69 -15.39
C ALA A 153 -31.09 14.24 -13.96
N GLY A 154 -30.29 13.79 -12.98
CA GLY A 154 -30.39 14.20 -11.59
C GLY A 154 -29.46 15.35 -11.19
N ALA A 155 -28.51 15.77 -12.06
CA ALA A 155 -27.59 16.87 -11.79
C ALA A 155 -27.59 17.88 -12.95
N PRO A 156 -28.34 18.99 -12.81
CA PRO A 156 -28.34 20.09 -13.78
C PRO A 156 -26.94 20.68 -14.02
N VAL A 157 -26.06 20.57 -13.03
CA VAL A 157 -24.63 20.88 -13.13
C VAL A 157 -23.85 19.64 -12.70
N ALA A 158 -23.54 18.76 -13.64
CA ALA A 158 -22.73 17.58 -13.40
C ALA A 158 -21.21 17.89 -13.47
N ALA A 159 -20.84 18.95 -14.18
CA ALA A 159 -19.50 19.52 -14.17
C ALA A 159 -19.55 21.02 -14.47
N MET A 160 -18.61 21.77 -13.87
CA MET A 160 -18.42 23.19 -14.16
C MET A 160 -16.95 23.57 -14.14
N GLU A 161 -16.60 24.62 -14.88
CA GLU A 161 -15.24 25.13 -15.01
C GLU A 161 -15.19 26.65 -14.96
N CYS A 162 -14.11 27.19 -14.38
CA CYS A 162 -13.72 28.59 -14.50
C CYS A 162 -12.19 28.66 -14.68
N PRO A 163 -11.66 28.50 -15.91
CA PRO A 163 -10.22 28.50 -16.14
C PRO A 163 -9.53 29.78 -15.68
N ALA A 164 -10.20 30.93 -15.77
CA ALA A 164 -9.66 32.21 -15.31
C ALA A 164 -9.38 32.25 -13.78
N LYS A 165 -10.12 31.46 -13.01
CA LYS A 165 -9.89 31.27 -11.56
C LYS A 165 -9.09 29.99 -11.27
N GLN A 166 -8.77 29.20 -12.28
CA GLN A 166 -8.18 27.86 -12.16
C GLN A 166 -9.02 26.93 -11.26
N MET A 167 -10.35 27.03 -11.37
CA MET A 167 -11.29 26.25 -10.58
C MET A 167 -12.15 25.40 -11.48
N ALA A 168 -12.39 24.17 -11.07
CA ALA A 168 -13.31 23.25 -11.74
C ALA A 168 -13.86 22.23 -10.74
N GLY A 169 -14.89 21.49 -11.15
CA GLY A 169 -15.41 20.41 -10.33
C GLY A 169 -16.45 19.57 -11.03
N VAL A 170 -16.68 18.40 -10.47
CA VAL A 170 -17.58 17.38 -10.98
C VAL A 170 -18.46 16.79 -9.87
N GLN A 171 -19.72 16.48 -10.18
CA GLN A 171 -20.66 15.87 -9.26
C GLN A 171 -20.39 14.36 -9.09
N TYR A 172 -19.80 13.72 -10.08
CA TYR A 172 -19.45 12.30 -10.06
C TYR A 172 -18.09 12.03 -9.43
N HIS A 173 -17.74 10.76 -9.31
CA HIS A 173 -16.47 10.29 -8.77
C HIS A 173 -15.49 9.88 -9.89
N PRO A 174 -14.58 10.76 -10.32
CA PRO A 174 -13.60 10.46 -11.37
C PRO A 174 -12.51 9.51 -10.89
N GLU A 175 -12.29 9.39 -9.58
CA GLU A 175 -11.26 8.56 -8.98
C GLU A 175 -11.54 7.07 -9.05
N VAL A 176 -12.82 6.65 -9.20
CA VAL A 176 -13.19 5.24 -9.21
C VAL A 176 -13.14 4.62 -10.61
N LEU A 177 -12.83 3.32 -10.70
CA LEU A 177 -12.74 2.57 -11.97
C LEU A 177 -14.06 2.54 -12.76
N HIS A 178 -15.19 2.77 -12.10
CA HIS A 178 -16.51 2.82 -12.74
C HIS A 178 -16.76 4.11 -13.53
N SER A 179 -15.86 5.08 -13.45
CA SER A 179 -15.79 6.28 -14.31
C SER A 179 -14.67 6.09 -15.33
N PRO A 180 -14.93 5.52 -16.54
CA PRO A 180 -13.86 5.08 -17.46
C PRO A 180 -12.89 6.18 -17.85
N HIS A 181 -13.36 7.43 -17.98
CA HIS A 181 -12.56 8.61 -18.33
C HIS A 181 -12.14 9.45 -17.12
N GLY A 182 -12.35 8.93 -15.89
CA GLY A 182 -12.10 9.71 -14.68
C GLY A 182 -10.65 10.13 -14.53
N GLN A 183 -9.70 9.25 -14.87
CA GLN A 183 -8.27 9.56 -14.84
C GLN A 183 -7.90 10.68 -15.85
N GLU A 184 -8.53 10.68 -17.04
CA GLU A 184 -8.30 11.72 -18.05
C GLU A 184 -8.81 13.08 -17.56
N VAL A 185 -9.99 13.11 -16.94
CA VAL A 185 -10.58 14.32 -16.36
C VAL A 185 -9.71 14.91 -15.26
N LEU A 186 -9.23 14.09 -14.33
CA LEU A 186 -8.30 14.51 -13.27
C LEU A 186 -6.97 15.01 -13.86
N THR A 187 -6.41 14.29 -14.82
CA THR A 187 -5.15 14.68 -15.46
C THR A 187 -5.29 16.03 -16.17
N ARG A 188 -6.39 16.28 -16.89
CA ARG A 188 -6.63 17.57 -17.56
C ARG A 188 -6.81 18.71 -16.57
N PHE A 189 -7.53 18.50 -15.47
CA PHE A 189 -7.54 19.52 -14.43
C PHE A 189 -6.12 19.86 -14.00
N LEU A 190 -5.31 18.87 -13.68
CA LEU A 190 -3.97 19.06 -13.14
C LEU A 190 -3.01 19.72 -14.14
N THR A 191 -3.07 19.32 -15.42
CA THR A 191 -2.09 19.77 -16.43
C THR A 191 -2.57 20.98 -17.22
N GLU A 192 -3.86 21.05 -17.57
CA GLU A 192 -4.39 22.08 -18.49
C GLU A 192 -5.02 23.26 -17.74
N ILE A 193 -5.71 23.03 -16.61
CA ILE A 193 -6.31 24.09 -15.79
C ILE A 193 -5.34 24.58 -14.74
N ALA A 194 -4.73 23.66 -13.98
CA ALA A 194 -3.78 24.00 -12.92
C ALA A 194 -2.35 24.25 -13.43
N GLY A 195 -2.02 23.80 -14.64
CA GLY A 195 -0.71 24.03 -15.28
C GLY A 195 0.45 23.33 -14.58
N LEU A 196 0.21 22.19 -13.90
CA LEU A 196 1.22 21.46 -13.14
C LEU A 196 2.07 20.56 -14.05
N GLU A 197 3.36 20.47 -13.73
CA GLU A 197 4.29 19.59 -14.43
C GLU A 197 4.21 18.15 -13.92
N GLN A 198 4.27 17.19 -14.83
CA GLN A 198 4.27 15.76 -14.53
C GLN A 198 5.69 15.27 -14.21
N ASN A 199 6.21 15.61 -13.04
CA ASN A 199 7.59 15.35 -12.63
C ASN A 199 7.74 14.32 -11.50
N TRP A 200 6.65 13.75 -11.01
CA TRP A 200 6.67 12.68 -10.02
C TRP A 200 6.87 11.32 -10.71
N THR A 201 8.09 11.05 -11.16
CA THR A 201 8.51 9.85 -11.89
C THR A 201 9.48 9.03 -11.04
N ALA A 202 9.61 7.72 -11.30
CA ALA A 202 10.39 6.81 -10.46
C ALA A 202 11.86 7.22 -10.32
N ASP A 203 12.48 7.72 -11.40
CA ASP A 203 13.85 8.24 -11.43
C ASP A 203 13.98 9.49 -10.55
N ASN A 204 13.13 10.50 -10.74
CA ASN A 204 13.12 11.72 -9.93
C ASN A 204 12.87 11.41 -8.45
N ILE A 205 11.92 10.49 -8.16
CA ILE A 205 11.64 10.04 -6.79
C ILE A 205 12.89 9.40 -6.18
N ALA A 206 13.53 8.47 -6.88
CA ALA A 206 14.71 7.77 -6.39
C ALA A 206 15.86 8.75 -6.08
N GLU A 207 16.16 9.67 -7.01
CA GLU A 207 17.18 10.69 -6.83
C GLU A 207 16.90 11.59 -5.61
N GLN A 208 15.64 12.02 -5.47
CA GLN A 208 15.19 12.83 -4.35
C GLN A 208 15.38 12.11 -3.01
N LEU A 209 14.86 10.89 -2.90
CA LEU A 209 14.94 10.10 -1.66
C LEU A 209 16.40 9.80 -1.27
N ILE A 210 17.26 9.52 -2.25
CA ILE A 210 18.70 9.35 -2.00
C ILE A 210 19.32 10.63 -1.46
N ALA A 211 18.95 11.81 -1.99
CA ALA A 211 19.46 13.09 -1.51
C ALA A 211 18.97 13.39 -0.08
N ASP A 212 17.71 13.10 0.22
CA ASP A 212 17.12 13.30 1.54
C ASP A 212 17.79 12.40 2.60
N VAL A 213 17.99 11.12 2.28
CA VAL A 213 18.74 10.20 3.16
C VAL A 213 20.16 10.67 3.40
N ARG A 214 20.86 11.14 2.37
CA ARG A 214 22.22 11.70 2.54
C ARG A 214 22.22 12.92 3.45
N ALA A 215 21.24 13.78 3.31
CA ALA A 215 21.12 14.99 4.13
C ALA A 215 20.80 14.64 5.59
N GLN A 216 19.96 13.65 5.83
CA GLN A 216 19.58 13.19 7.16
C GLN A 216 20.73 12.49 7.87
N VAL A 217 21.35 11.50 7.22
CA VAL A 217 22.41 10.67 7.82
C VAL A 217 23.74 11.40 7.90
N GLY A 218 23.96 12.37 7.01
CA GLY A 218 25.21 13.15 6.95
C GLY A 218 26.41 12.33 6.48
N GLU A 219 27.61 12.89 6.63
CA GLU A 219 28.84 12.29 6.09
C GLU A 219 29.37 11.11 6.93
N LYS A 220 29.04 11.05 8.21
CA LYS A 220 29.63 10.09 9.17
C LYS A 220 28.63 9.10 9.74
N GLY A 221 27.33 9.41 9.72
CA GLY A 221 26.28 8.56 10.29
C GLY A 221 26.26 7.17 9.65
N ARG A 222 25.98 6.16 10.48
CA ARG A 222 25.85 4.75 10.08
C ARG A 222 24.43 4.29 10.35
N ALA A 223 23.92 3.42 9.49
CA ALA A 223 22.57 2.92 9.58
C ALA A 223 22.52 1.40 9.60
N ILE A 224 21.51 0.87 10.26
CA ILE A 224 21.13 -0.54 10.22
C ILE A 224 19.73 -0.68 9.62
N CYS A 225 19.52 -1.74 8.83
CA CYS A 225 18.24 -2.03 8.18
C CYS A 225 17.85 -3.49 8.40
N GLY A 226 16.67 -3.74 8.97
CA GLY A 226 16.09 -5.07 9.01
C GLY A 226 15.49 -5.45 7.65
N LEU A 227 15.99 -6.53 7.05
CA LEU A 227 15.40 -7.10 5.84
C LEU A 227 14.38 -8.17 6.21
N SER A 228 13.12 -7.92 5.89
CA SER A 228 12.03 -8.90 6.09
C SER A 228 11.85 -9.85 4.90
N GLY A 229 12.66 -9.70 3.83
CA GLY A 229 12.45 -10.36 2.55
C GLY A 229 11.33 -9.73 1.71
N GLY A 230 10.60 -8.73 2.20
CA GLY A 230 9.58 -7.99 1.47
C GLY A 230 10.18 -6.88 0.58
N VAL A 231 9.41 -6.46 -0.42
CA VAL A 231 9.84 -5.40 -1.37
C VAL A 231 10.15 -4.08 -0.65
N ASP A 232 9.38 -3.70 0.37
CA ASP A 232 9.53 -2.41 1.06
C ASP A 232 10.88 -2.31 1.77
N SER A 233 11.23 -3.32 2.57
CA SER A 233 12.54 -3.35 3.22
C SER A 233 13.70 -3.43 2.22
N ALA A 234 13.52 -4.15 1.11
CA ALA A 234 14.52 -4.25 0.06
C ALA A 234 14.75 -2.91 -0.66
N VAL A 235 13.68 -2.19 -1.01
CA VAL A 235 13.77 -0.88 -1.68
C VAL A 235 14.32 0.18 -0.71
N ALA A 236 13.86 0.20 0.55
CA ALA A 236 14.41 1.08 1.57
C ALA A 236 15.92 0.89 1.75
N ALA A 237 16.36 -0.36 1.89
CA ALA A 237 17.77 -0.68 2.01
C ALA A 237 18.58 -0.31 0.75
N ALA A 238 18.04 -0.54 -0.45
CA ALA A 238 18.70 -0.16 -1.70
C ALA A 238 18.86 1.36 -1.84
N LEU A 239 17.84 2.16 -1.48
CA LEU A 239 17.93 3.62 -1.44
C LEU A 239 19.00 4.10 -0.48
N VAL A 240 19.01 3.56 0.75
CA VAL A 240 19.99 3.94 1.76
C VAL A 240 21.39 3.48 1.36
N GLN A 241 21.54 2.30 0.77
CA GLN A 241 22.83 1.83 0.23
C GLN A 241 23.36 2.78 -0.86
N ARG A 242 22.52 3.25 -1.78
CA ARG A 242 22.89 4.25 -2.77
C ARG A 242 23.26 5.60 -2.15
N ALA A 243 22.64 5.95 -1.03
CA ALA A 243 22.88 7.20 -0.34
C ALA A 243 24.19 7.21 0.45
N ILE A 244 24.45 6.18 1.26
CA ILE A 244 25.53 6.16 2.26
C ILE A 244 26.56 5.03 2.07
N GLY A 245 26.37 4.12 1.11
CA GLY A 245 27.35 3.06 0.78
C GLY A 245 27.59 2.10 1.95
N ASP A 246 28.85 1.76 2.19
CA ASP A 246 29.29 0.79 3.21
C ASP A 246 28.95 1.18 4.66
N ARG A 247 28.34 2.34 4.88
CA ARG A 247 27.85 2.78 6.18
C ARG A 247 26.48 2.18 6.55
N LEU A 248 25.83 1.47 5.59
CA LEU A 248 24.66 0.66 5.83
C LEU A 248 25.05 -0.79 6.15
N THR A 249 24.48 -1.36 7.21
CA THR A 249 24.49 -2.81 7.46
C THR A 249 23.05 -3.32 7.45
N CYS A 250 22.76 -4.30 6.59
CA CYS A 250 21.48 -4.98 6.57
C CYS A 250 21.52 -6.21 7.47
N VAL A 251 20.45 -6.47 8.20
CA VAL A 251 20.26 -7.66 9.04
C VAL A 251 19.07 -8.44 8.52
N PHE A 252 19.28 -9.69 8.20
CA PHE A 252 18.24 -10.64 7.82
C PHE A 252 18.09 -11.71 8.91
N VAL A 253 16.88 -11.85 9.46
CA VAL A 253 16.59 -12.86 10.48
C VAL A 253 15.95 -14.07 9.82
N ASP A 254 16.69 -15.18 9.75
CA ASP A 254 16.12 -16.47 9.35
C ASP A 254 15.43 -17.11 10.56
N HIS A 255 14.13 -16.89 10.67
CA HIS A 255 13.29 -17.42 11.73
C HIS A 255 12.76 -18.84 11.45
N GLY A 256 13.15 -19.47 10.35
CA GLY A 256 12.72 -20.82 10.00
C GLY A 256 11.28 -20.94 9.47
N LEU A 257 10.51 -19.85 9.46
CA LEU A 257 9.13 -19.82 8.95
C LEU A 257 9.05 -19.28 7.52
N LEU A 258 10.19 -19.22 6.83
CA LEU A 258 10.32 -18.73 5.46
C LEU A 258 9.84 -19.79 4.46
N ARG A 259 9.48 -19.34 3.25
CA ARG A 259 9.25 -20.21 2.08
C ARG A 259 10.56 -20.87 1.62
N ALA A 260 10.42 -21.95 0.86
CA ALA A 260 11.56 -22.57 0.21
C ALA A 260 12.30 -21.59 -0.72
N GLY A 261 13.63 -21.51 -0.58
CA GLY A 261 14.52 -20.67 -1.39
C GLY A 261 14.55 -19.18 -1.01
N GLU A 262 13.81 -18.77 0.01
CA GLU A 262 13.66 -17.34 0.37
C GLU A 262 14.92 -16.75 0.99
N ARG A 263 15.59 -17.53 1.85
CA ARG A 263 16.87 -17.15 2.46
C ARG A 263 17.95 -16.97 1.38
N GLU A 264 18.11 -17.97 0.53
CA GLU A 264 19.12 -17.96 -0.54
C GLU A 264 18.89 -16.81 -1.51
N GLN A 265 17.63 -16.49 -1.80
CA GLN A 265 17.27 -15.36 -2.66
C GLN A 265 17.70 -14.03 -2.02
N VAL A 266 17.45 -13.82 -0.73
CA VAL A 266 17.88 -12.60 -0.06
C VAL A 266 19.40 -12.52 0.01
N GLU A 267 20.08 -13.59 0.40
CA GLU A 267 21.54 -13.62 0.54
C GLU A 267 22.26 -13.39 -0.80
N LYS A 268 21.73 -13.94 -1.88
CA LYS A 268 22.38 -13.89 -3.19
C LYS A 268 21.89 -12.70 -4.03
N ASP A 269 20.59 -12.61 -4.28
CA ASP A 269 20.06 -11.71 -5.30
C ASP A 269 20.02 -10.26 -4.79
N PHE A 270 19.66 -10.04 -3.51
CA PHE A 270 19.68 -8.71 -2.93
C PHE A 270 21.12 -8.16 -2.80
N VAL A 271 22.05 -8.95 -2.27
CA VAL A 271 23.45 -8.54 -2.14
C VAL A 271 24.10 -8.28 -3.49
N ALA A 272 23.85 -9.17 -4.48
CA ALA A 272 24.40 -9.01 -5.82
C ALA A 272 23.90 -7.73 -6.53
N SER A 273 22.62 -7.36 -6.31
CA SER A 273 22.02 -6.19 -6.94
C SER A 273 22.36 -4.86 -6.25
N THR A 274 22.58 -4.88 -4.93
CA THR A 274 22.78 -3.66 -4.13
C THR A 274 24.21 -3.43 -3.68
N GLY A 275 25.01 -4.49 -3.54
CA GLY A 275 26.33 -4.45 -2.90
C GLY A 275 26.27 -4.18 -1.38
N ALA A 276 25.09 -4.27 -0.76
CA ALA A 276 24.93 -3.98 0.66
C ALA A 276 25.58 -5.05 1.54
N LYS A 277 26.16 -4.63 2.67
CA LYS A 277 26.65 -5.55 3.69
C LYS A 277 25.45 -6.22 4.36
N LEU A 278 25.40 -7.56 4.30
CA LEU A 278 24.33 -8.37 4.89
C LEU A 278 24.87 -9.23 6.02
N VAL A 279 24.19 -9.21 7.15
CA VAL A 279 24.38 -10.13 8.27
C VAL A 279 23.12 -10.99 8.40
N THR A 280 23.27 -12.30 8.25
CA THR A 280 22.17 -13.26 8.43
C THR A 280 22.24 -13.84 9.83
N ALA A 281 21.18 -13.64 10.63
CA ALA A 281 21.00 -14.25 11.93
C ALA A 281 20.16 -15.53 11.80
N ASP A 282 20.75 -16.70 12.07
CA ASP A 282 20.04 -17.98 12.09
C ASP A 282 19.37 -18.18 13.45
N GLU A 283 18.07 -17.92 13.51
CA GLU A 283 17.26 -17.95 14.74
C GLU A 283 16.18 -19.06 14.70
N ARG A 284 16.24 -19.97 13.74
CA ARG A 284 15.24 -21.04 13.53
C ARG A 284 14.92 -21.83 14.79
N ALA A 285 15.94 -22.22 15.54
CA ALA A 285 15.75 -22.98 16.79
C ALA A 285 14.99 -22.17 17.86
N ALA A 286 15.29 -20.87 17.99
CA ALA A 286 14.64 -20.00 18.96
C ALA A 286 13.14 -19.82 18.66
N PHE A 287 12.77 -19.64 17.38
CA PHE A 287 11.37 -19.52 16.98
C PHE A 287 10.59 -20.83 17.18
N LEU A 288 11.16 -21.97 16.80
CA LEU A 288 10.53 -23.27 17.01
C LEU A 288 10.33 -23.58 18.48
N ASP A 289 11.29 -23.24 19.34
CA ASP A 289 11.16 -23.38 20.80
C ASP A 289 9.97 -22.56 21.35
N LYS A 290 9.79 -21.32 20.88
CA LYS A 290 8.67 -20.45 21.29
C LYS A 290 7.31 -20.91 20.76
N LEU A 291 7.29 -21.67 19.69
CA LEU A 291 6.07 -22.19 19.04
C LEU A 291 5.71 -23.59 19.52
N ALA A 292 6.58 -24.26 20.29
CA ALA A 292 6.33 -25.60 20.81
C ALA A 292 5.06 -25.63 21.67
N GLY A 293 4.09 -26.49 21.30
CA GLY A 293 2.80 -26.62 21.97
C GLY A 293 1.81 -25.45 21.70
N VAL A 294 2.16 -24.47 20.86
CA VAL A 294 1.29 -23.32 20.57
C VAL A 294 0.48 -23.60 19.32
N SER A 295 -0.85 -23.69 19.44
CA SER A 295 -1.79 -23.91 18.34
C SER A 295 -2.78 -22.75 18.13
N ASP A 296 -2.97 -21.88 19.12
CA ASP A 296 -3.84 -20.72 19.02
C ASP A 296 -3.24 -19.67 18.07
N PRO A 297 -4.01 -19.16 17.05
CA PRO A 297 -3.49 -18.24 16.05
C PRO A 297 -2.93 -16.95 16.60
N GLU A 298 -3.61 -16.35 17.58
CA GLU A 298 -3.17 -15.10 18.17
C GLU A 298 -1.95 -15.28 19.07
N ALA A 299 -1.87 -16.41 19.79
CA ALA A 299 -0.69 -16.77 20.56
C ALA A 299 0.53 -16.99 19.66
N LYS A 300 0.37 -17.65 18.50
CA LYS A 300 1.44 -17.80 17.51
C LYS A 300 1.94 -16.43 17.03
N ARG A 301 1.03 -15.53 16.61
CA ARG A 301 1.39 -14.19 16.14
C ARG A 301 2.18 -13.41 17.19
N LYS A 302 1.73 -13.46 18.44
CA LYS A 302 2.42 -12.80 19.57
C LYS A 302 3.80 -13.39 19.85
N ALA A 303 3.90 -14.74 19.86
CA ALA A 303 5.17 -15.42 20.09
C ALA A 303 6.19 -15.09 18.98
N ILE A 304 5.77 -15.17 17.72
CA ILE A 304 6.61 -14.86 16.55
C ILE A 304 7.03 -13.39 16.59
N GLY A 305 6.11 -12.46 16.80
CA GLY A 305 6.41 -11.03 16.85
C GLY A 305 7.41 -10.68 17.98
N ALA A 306 7.19 -11.21 19.18
CA ALA A 306 8.07 -10.97 20.31
C ALA A 306 9.48 -11.56 20.09
N GLU A 307 9.57 -12.76 19.51
CA GLU A 307 10.87 -13.39 19.26
C GLU A 307 11.59 -12.70 18.08
N PHE A 308 10.86 -12.20 17.09
CA PHE A 308 11.47 -11.45 15.99
C PHE A 308 12.19 -10.20 16.48
N ILE A 309 11.57 -9.43 17.39
CA ILE A 309 12.18 -8.26 18.00
C ILE A 309 13.47 -8.66 18.73
N ARG A 310 13.43 -9.68 19.59
CA ARG A 310 14.60 -10.16 20.35
C ARG A 310 15.73 -10.65 19.45
N SER A 311 15.37 -11.36 18.37
CA SER A 311 16.36 -11.86 17.40
C SER A 311 17.04 -10.72 16.64
N PHE A 312 16.25 -9.72 16.27
CA PHE A 312 16.79 -8.51 15.65
C PHE A 312 17.72 -7.75 16.61
N GLU A 313 17.33 -7.59 17.87
CA GLU A 313 18.17 -6.98 18.93
C GLU A 313 19.51 -7.70 19.10
N ARG A 314 19.48 -9.03 19.19
CA ARG A 314 20.73 -9.84 19.28
C ARG A 314 21.63 -9.64 18.06
N ALA A 315 21.04 -9.62 16.88
CA ALA A 315 21.79 -9.40 15.64
C ALA A 315 22.40 -7.98 15.57
N VAL A 316 21.65 -6.97 16.01
CA VAL A 316 22.13 -5.58 16.09
C VAL A 316 23.29 -5.47 17.10
N ALA A 317 23.16 -6.07 18.29
CA ALA A 317 24.23 -6.10 19.28
C ALA A 317 25.51 -6.73 18.71
N GLY A 318 25.40 -7.86 18.00
CA GLY A 318 26.54 -8.47 17.31
C GLY A 318 27.19 -7.56 16.25
N VAL A 319 26.38 -6.80 15.50
CA VAL A 319 26.88 -5.83 14.52
C VAL A 319 27.61 -4.67 15.21
N LEU A 320 27.13 -4.23 16.38
CA LEU A 320 27.78 -3.18 17.18
C LEU A 320 29.11 -3.64 17.75
N ASP A 321 29.17 -4.87 18.27
CA ASP A 321 30.39 -5.47 18.83
C ASP A 321 31.49 -5.65 17.77
N ASP A 322 31.12 -5.96 16.52
CA ASP A 322 32.03 -6.12 15.39
C ASP A 322 32.42 -4.77 14.73
N ALA A 323 31.83 -3.67 15.18
CA ALA A 323 32.09 -2.36 14.61
C ALA A 323 33.48 -1.83 15.01
N PRO A 324 34.18 -1.06 14.15
CA PRO A 324 35.46 -0.46 14.52
C PRO A 324 35.34 0.38 15.78
N ALA A 325 36.35 0.32 16.65
CA ALA A 325 36.36 1.05 17.92
C ALA A 325 36.08 2.55 17.71
N GLY A 326 35.07 3.08 18.39
CA GLY A 326 34.63 4.48 18.29
C GLY A 326 33.64 4.76 17.15
N SER A 327 33.11 3.74 16.46
CA SER A 327 32.00 3.88 15.53
C SER A 327 30.67 3.56 16.23
N THR A 328 29.67 4.42 16.02
CA THR A 328 28.28 4.23 16.48
C THR A 328 27.39 3.90 15.29
N ILE A 329 26.29 3.19 15.54
CA ILE A 329 25.19 3.09 14.59
C ILE A 329 24.11 4.02 15.13
N ASP A 330 23.82 5.07 14.37
CA ASP A 330 22.98 6.17 14.84
C ASP A 330 21.55 6.09 14.27
N TYR A 331 21.35 5.30 13.19
CA TYR A 331 20.11 5.28 12.43
C TYR A 331 19.56 3.88 12.23
N LEU A 332 18.23 3.74 12.37
CA LEU A 332 17.45 2.56 12.00
C LEU A 332 16.60 2.84 10.76
N VAL A 333 16.80 2.05 9.71
CA VAL A 333 16.03 2.16 8.47
C VAL A 333 14.74 1.37 8.58
N GLN A 334 13.61 2.01 8.26
CA GLN A 334 12.29 1.41 8.28
C GLN A 334 11.56 1.64 6.96
N GLY A 335 10.87 0.62 6.46
CA GLY A 335 10.10 0.66 5.22
C GLY A 335 8.64 1.08 5.40
N THR A 336 8.37 2.11 6.22
CA THR A 336 7.04 2.69 6.42
C THR A 336 6.53 3.29 5.11
N LEU A 337 5.27 3.04 4.75
CA LEU A 337 4.62 3.55 3.54
C LEU A 337 3.65 4.70 3.85
N TYR A 338 3.27 5.45 2.82
CA TYR A 338 2.35 6.58 2.95
C TYR A 338 0.97 6.19 3.54
N PRO A 339 0.31 5.09 3.13
CA PRO A 339 -0.94 4.66 3.76
C PRO A 339 -0.81 4.41 5.27
N ASP A 340 0.29 3.82 5.73
CA ASP A 340 0.54 3.56 7.15
C ASP A 340 0.58 4.88 7.96
N VAL A 341 1.15 5.94 7.35
CA VAL A 341 1.22 7.28 7.95
C VAL A 341 -0.15 7.92 8.07
N VAL A 342 -0.98 7.80 7.02
CA VAL A 342 -2.33 8.39 7.01
C VAL A 342 -3.25 7.66 8.00
N GLU A 343 -3.19 6.32 8.06
CA GLU A 343 -3.99 5.50 8.99
C GLU A 343 -3.62 5.76 10.45
N SER A 344 -2.36 6.05 10.74
CA SER A 344 -1.90 6.39 12.10
C SER A 344 -2.28 7.80 12.56
N GLY A 345 -3.03 8.55 11.76
CA GLY A 345 -3.66 9.83 12.14
C GLY A 345 -2.82 11.07 11.86
N GLY A 346 -1.79 11.00 10.98
CA GLY A 346 -1.11 12.20 10.42
C GLY A 346 -0.44 13.18 11.40
N GLY A 347 -0.61 12.99 12.69
CA GLY A 347 0.11 13.68 13.75
C GLY A 347 1.48 13.05 13.92
N ASP A 348 2.49 13.82 14.33
CA ASP A 348 3.84 13.35 14.61
C ASP A 348 3.86 11.89 15.09
N GLY A 349 3.89 10.97 14.14
CA GLY A 349 3.81 9.51 14.36
C GLY A 349 4.98 8.93 15.17
N THR A 350 5.88 9.79 15.60
CA THR A 350 6.90 9.53 16.60
C THR A 350 6.36 9.07 17.96
N ALA A 351 5.12 9.42 18.35
CA ALA A 351 4.60 9.05 19.67
C ALA A 351 4.05 7.61 19.72
N ASN A 352 3.35 7.12 18.67
CA ASN A 352 2.83 5.75 18.65
C ASN A 352 3.88 4.74 18.14
N ILE A 353 4.77 5.15 17.24
CA ILE A 353 5.89 4.33 16.78
C ILE A 353 6.94 4.19 17.89
N LYS A 354 7.17 5.22 18.71
CA LYS A 354 8.04 5.11 19.91
C LYS A 354 7.56 4.07 20.92
N SER A 355 6.26 3.78 21.03
CA SER A 355 5.75 2.75 21.95
C SER A 355 5.91 1.31 21.42
N HIS A 356 6.06 1.12 20.09
CA HIS A 356 6.26 -0.18 19.47
C HIS A 356 7.73 -0.46 19.08
N HIS A 357 8.59 0.57 19.12
CA HIS A 357 10.02 0.50 18.81
C HIS A 357 10.93 0.82 20.01
N ASN A 358 10.41 0.78 21.23
CA ASN A 358 11.27 0.44 22.36
C ASN A 358 11.71 -1.01 22.14
N VAL A 359 12.81 -1.15 21.43
CA VAL A 359 13.56 -2.39 21.27
C VAL A 359 14.08 -2.72 22.68
N GLY A 360 13.26 -3.41 23.43
CA GLY A 360 13.42 -3.59 24.90
C GLY A 360 14.47 -4.62 25.29
N GLY A 361 15.58 -4.66 24.60
CA GLY A 361 16.71 -5.56 24.85
C GLY A 361 18.03 -5.00 24.35
N LEU A 362 18.00 -3.86 23.65
CA LEU A 362 19.22 -3.08 23.40
C LEU A 362 19.69 -2.43 24.70
N PRO A 363 21.01 -2.18 24.87
CA PRO A 363 21.51 -1.38 25.97
C PRO A 363 20.70 -0.08 26.10
N ASP A 364 20.33 0.30 27.33
CA ASP A 364 19.47 1.46 27.64
C ASP A 364 19.99 2.81 27.07
N ASP A 365 21.20 2.81 26.54
CA ASP A 365 21.94 3.93 25.97
C ASP A 365 21.94 3.97 24.43
N VAL A 366 21.31 3.02 23.74
CA VAL A 366 21.23 3.03 22.26
C VAL A 366 19.88 3.61 21.82
N GLU A 367 19.89 4.90 21.46
CA GLU A 367 18.78 5.57 20.78
C GLU A 367 19.07 5.66 19.27
N PHE A 368 18.24 5.03 18.44
CA PHE A 368 18.30 5.20 16.99
C PHE A 368 17.38 6.33 16.52
N GLU A 369 17.89 7.14 15.62
CA GLU A 369 17.07 8.02 14.80
C GLU A 369 16.50 7.22 13.61
N LEU A 370 15.19 7.39 13.30
CA LEU A 370 14.55 6.66 12.21
C LEU A 370 14.85 7.29 10.86
N VAL A 371 15.19 6.44 9.88
CA VAL A 371 15.27 6.78 8.46
C VAL A 371 14.16 6.03 7.73
N GLU A 372 13.14 6.75 7.27
CA GLU A 372 11.94 6.22 6.63
C GLU A 372 11.85 6.70 5.16
N PRO A 373 12.68 6.17 4.25
CA PRO A 373 12.79 6.70 2.90
C PRO A 373 11.51 6.52 2.07
N LEU A 374 10.64 5.57 2.43
CA LEU A 374 9.42 5.25 1.68
C LEU A 374 8.17 5.93 2.23
N ARG A 375 8.28 6.74 3.28
CA ARG A 375 7.16 7.33 4.03
C ARG A 375 6.17 8.14 3.18
N LEU A 376 6.61 8.64 2.04
CA LEU A 376 5.80 9.41 1.10
C LEU A 376 5.26 8.59 -0.07
N LEU A 377 5.55 7.29 -0.15
CA LEU A 377 5.25 6.47 -1.32
C LEU A 377 4.09 5.51 -1.10
N PHE A 378 3.30 5.31 -2.14
CA PHE A 378 2.39 4.18 -2.27
C PHE A 378 3.15 2.92 -2.70
N LYS A 379 2.56 1.76 -2.51
CA LYS A 379 3.18 0.45 -2.79
C LYS A 379 3.63 0.26 -4.24
N ASP A 380 2.86 0.76 -5.19
CA ASP A 380 3.17 0.73 -6.61
C ASP A 380 4.34 1.64 -6.96
N GLU A 381 4.44 2.81 -6.33
CA GLU A 381 5.59 3.72 -6.46
C GLU A 381 6.86 3.09 -5.88
N VAL A 382 6.76 2.40 -4.75
CA VAL A 382 7.90 1.64 -4.17
C VAL A 382 8.42 0.61 -5.17
N ARG A 383 7.52 -0.14 -5.82
CA ARG A 383 7.92 -1.10 -6.86
C ARG A 383 8.57 -0.43 -8.07
N ALA A 384 8.04 0.71 -8.51
CA ALA A 384 8.62 1.48 -9.60
C ALA A 384 10.03 1.99 -9.26
N VAL A 385 10.22 2.54 -8.06
CA VAL A 385 11.53 2.95 -7.54
C VAL A 385 12.47 1.75 -7.40
N GLY A 386 11.98 0.60 -6.96
CA GLY A 386 12.77 -0.64 -6.88
C GLY A 386 13.35 -1.07 -8.23
N ARG A 387 12.55 -0.99 -9.31
CA ARG A 387 13.02 -1.27 -10.68
C ARG A 387 14.06 -0.25 -11.14
N GLU A 388 13.83 1.04 -10.85
CA GLU A 388 14.78 2.12 -11.18
C GLU A 388 16.12 1.93 -10.46
N LEU A 389 16.10 1.42 -9.24
CA LEU A 389 17.31 1.07 -8.49
C LEU A 389 18.00 -0.21 -9.00
N GLY A 390 17.41 -0.92 -9.96
CA GLY A 390 17.96 -2.16 -10.54
C GLY A 390 17.76 -3.40 -9.68
N LEU A 391 16.78 -3.40 -8.77
CA LEU A 391 16.42 -4.61 -8.06
C LEU A 391 15.80 -5.65 -9.00
N PRO A 392 16.10 -6.95 -8.83
CA PRO A 392 15.50 -8.02 -9.63
C PRO A 392 13.98 -8.04 -9.56
N GLU A 393 13.33 -8.38 -10.67
CA GLU A 393 11.87 -8.41 -10.74
C GLU A 393 11.26 -9.37 -9.71
N GLU A 394 11.94 -10.48 -9.40
CA GLU A 394 11.54 -11.46 -8.39
C GLU A 394 11.45 -10.85 -6.97
N ILE A 395 12.19 -9.77 -6.69
CA ILE A 395 12.10 -9.01 -5.44
C ILE A 395 10.97 -7.98 -5.54
N VAL A 396 10.91 -7.25 -6.65
CA VAL A 396 10.01 -6.10 -6.83
C VAL A 396 8.55 -6.52 -7.01
N SER A 397 8.29 -7.57 -7.81
CA SER A 397 6.95 -8.09 -8.08
C SER A 397 6.47 -9.11 -7.06
N ARG A 398 7.28 -9.39 -6.04
CA ARG A 398 6.98 -10.40 -5.02
C ARG A 398 5.60 -10.20 -4.43
N GLN A 399 4.81 -11.30 -4.43
CA GLN A 399 3.52 -11.33 -3.77
C GLN A 399 3.67 -11.04 -2.26
N PRO A 400 2.70 -10.39 -1.63
CA PRO A 400 2.71 -10.19 -0.18
C PRO A 400 2.89 -11.51 0.56
N PHE A 401 3.71 -11.48 1.61
CA PHE A 401 3.92 -12.60 2.50
C PHE A 401 3.84 -12.10 3.95
N PRO A 402 3.07 -12.76 4.81
CA PRO A 402 2.84 -12.25 6.16
C PRO A 402 4.12 -12.29 7.00
N GLY A 403 4.28 -11.33 7.90
CA GLY A 403 5.43 -11.28 8.83
C GLY A 403 5.62 -12.58 9.62
N PRO A 404 4.57 -13.24 10.15
CA PRO A 404 4.69 -14.54 10.81
C PRO A 404 5.06 -15.72 9.88
N GLY A 405 5.20 -15.48 8.58
CA GLY A 405 5.60 -16.49 7.62
C GLY A 405 4.63 -17.66 7.51
N LEU A 406 5.19 -18.85 7.31
CA LEU A 406 4.42 -20.11 7.22
C LEU A 406 3.81 -20.52 8.58
N GLY A 407 4.22 -19.90 9.69
CA GLY A 407 3.71 -20.24 11.03
C GLY A 407 2.20 -20.09 11.17
N ILE A 408 1.59 -19.12 10.47
CA ILE A 408 0.13 -18.90 10.44
C ILE A 408 -0.57 -19.59 9.27
N ARG A 409 0.14 -20.45 8.56
CA ARG A 409 -0.40 -21.31 7.49
C ARG A 409 -0.37 -22.79 7.85
N ILE A 410 -0.04 -23.11 9.10
CA ILE A 410 -0.15 -24.43 9.70
C ILE A 410 -1.27 -24.38 10.73
N ILE A 411 -2.42 -24.96 10.44
CA ILE A 411 -3.52 -25.04 11.39
C ILE A 411 -3.19 -26.14 12.42
N GLY A 412 -2.82 -25.70 13.62
CA GLY A 412 -2.27 -26.53 14.69
C GLY A 412 -0.88 -26.11 15.14
N GLU A 413 -0.18 -26.97 15.87
CA GLU A 413 1.18 -26.72 16.33
C GLU A 413 2.17 -26.62 15.16
N VAL A 414 3.11 -25.68 15.23
CA VAL A 414 4.18 -25.50 14.25
C VAL A 414 5.37 -26.40 14.62
N THR A 415 5.73 -27.32 13.75
CA THR A 415 6.92 -28.19 13.90
C THR A 415 7.77 -28.15 12.62
N GLU A 416 9.05 -28.51 12.71
CA GLU A 416 9.93 -28.55 11.54
C GLU A 416 9.39 -29.49 10.45
N GLU A 417 8.85 -30.65 10.81
CA GLU A 417 8.27 -31.60 9.84
C GLU A 417 7.05 -31.00 9.13
N ARG A 418 6.16 -30.33 9.85
CA ARG A 418 4.98 -29.65 9.29
C ARG A 418 5.35 -28.47 8.40
N LEU A 419 6.41 -27.73 8.79
CA LEU A 419 6.96 -26.64 7.98
C LEU A 419 7.52 -27.18 6.66
N GLU A 420 8.27 -28.27 6.69
CA GLU A 420 8.83 -28.87 5.47
C GLU A 420 7.71 -29.34 4.51
N THR A 421 6.72 -30.06 5.04
CA THR A 421 5.52 -30.45 4.28
C THR A 421 4.85 -29.24 3.61
N LEU A 422 4.69 -28.14 4.36
CA LEU A 422 4.06 -26.92 3.82
C LEU A 422 4.95 -26.19 2.82
N ARG A 423 6.27 -26.13 3.03
CA ARG A 423 7.23 -25.53 2.08
C ARG A 423 7.20 -26.23 0.73
N GLU A 424 7.18 -27.57 0.72
CA GLU A 424 7.08 -28.35 -0.51
C GLU A 424 5.77 -28.08 -1.24
N ALA A 425 4.64 -28.09 -0.53
CA ALA A 425 3.34 -27.82 -1.11
C ALA A 425 3.22 -26.38 -1.66
N ASP A 426 3.72 -25.38 -0.92
CA ASP A 426 3.76 -23.98 -1.35
C ASP A 426 4.65 -23.79 -2.60
N LEU A 427 5.82 -24.45 -2.64
CA LEU A 427 6.72 -24.39 -3.78
C LEU A 427 6.07 -24.95 -5.04
N ILE A 428 5.39 -26.11 -4.94
CA ILE A 428 4.66 -26.72 -6.06
C ILE A 428 3.55 -25.78 -6.55
N ALA A 429 2.72 -25.24 -5.64
CA ALA A 429 1.64 -24.36 -6.02
C ALA A 429 2.16 -23.11 -6.74
N ARG A 430 3.16 -22.42 -6.18
CA ARG A 430 3.77 -21.23 -6.81
C ARG A 430 4.36 -21.54 -8.18
N THR A 431 5.12 -22.64 -8.28
CA THR A 431 5.73 -23.05 -9.54
C THR A 431 4.69 -23.26 -10.64
N GLU A 432 3.58 -23.92 -10.34
CA GLU A 432 2.53 -24.19 -11.32
C GLU A 432 1.74 -22.94 -11.69
N LEU A 433 1.56 -21.99 -10.77
CA LEU A 433 0.93 -20.70 -11.07
C LEU A 433 1.81 -19.85 -11.99
N THR A 434 3.10 -19.76 -11.70
CA THR A 434 4.08 -19.07 -12.56
C THR A 434 4.18 -19.71 -13.95
N ASN A 435 4.28 -21.04 -14.03
CA ASN A 435 4.32 -21.77 -15.30
C ASN A 435 3.04 -21.55 -16.14
N ALA A 436 1.93 -21.24 -15.50
CA ALA A 436 0.67 -20.93 -16.16
C ALA A 436 0.51 -19.44 -16.53
N GLY A 437 1.45 -18.57 -16.17
CA GLY A 437 1.41 -17.13 -16.42
C GLY A 437 0.29 -16.41 -15.64
N LEU A 438 0.04 -16.86 -14.41
CA LEU A 438 -1.05 -16.33 -13.58
C LEU A 438 -0.58 -15.36 -12.49
N ASP A 439 0.71 -15.07 -12.38
CA ASP A 439 1.30 -14.25 -11.32
C ASP A 439 0.67 -12.85 -11.24
N ASP A 440 0.39 -12.23 -12.38
CA ASP A 440 -0.20 -10.88 -12.46
C ASP A 440 -1.70 -10.86 -12.13
N GLN A 441 -2.38 -12.03 -12.16
CA GLN A 441 -3.81 -12.14 -11.90
C GLN A 441 -4.12 -12.48 -10.44
N ILE A 442 -3.11 -12.91 -9.72
CA ILE A 442 -3.24 -13.41 -8.35
C ILE A 442 -2.49 -12.46 -7.42
N TRP A 443 -3.24 -11.77 -6.54
CA TRP A 443 -2.64 -10.94 -5.50
C TRP A 443 -1.79 -11.77 -4.54
N GLN A 444 -2.34 -12.91 -4.09
CA GLN A 444 -1.70 -13.85 -3.18
C GLN A 444 -2.38 -15.22 -3.29
N CYS A 445 -1.62 -16.29 -3.11
CA CYS A 445 -2.15 -17.65 -3.00
C CYS A 445 -1.62 -18.32 -1.72
N PRO A 446 -2.22 -18.06 -0.54
CA PRO A 446 -1.90 -18.83 0.64
C PRO A 446 -2.10 -20.34 0.42
N VAL A 447 -1.07 -21.10 0.74
CA VAL A 447 -1.12 -22.57 0.83
C VAL A 447 -1.11 -22.91 2.31
N VAL A 448 -2.13 -23.63 2.78
CA VAL A 448 -2.37 -23.87 4.21
C VAL A 448 -2.37 -25.37 4.50
N LEU A 449 -1.62 -25.79 5.51
CA LEU A 449 -1.61 -27.16 6.01
C LEU A 449 -2.63 -27.30 7.16
N LEU A 450 -3.65 -28.15 6.97
CA LEU A 450 -4.57 -28.52 8.05
C LEU A 450 -3.94 -29.64 8.90
N ALA A 451 -2.96 -29.28 9.72
CA ALA A 451 -2.11 -30.23 10.43
C ALA A 451 -2.86 -31.03 11.51
N ASP A 452 -3.91 -30.47 12.07
CA ASP A 452 -4.74 -31.16 13.09
C ASP A 452 -5.92 -31.94 12.47
N VAL A 453 -6.04 -31.95 11.13
CA VAL A 453 -7.06 -32.72 10.40
C VAL A 453 -6.44 -33.97 9.79
N ARG A 454 -7.05 -35.14 10.03
CA ARG A 454 -6.67 -36.38 9.38
C ARG A 454 -7.67 -36.72 8.26
N SER A 455 -7.16 -36.79 7.04
CA SER A 455 -7.92 -37.20 5.85
C SER A 455 -7.60 -38.64 5.50
N VAL A 456 -8.64 -39.41 5.16
CA VAL A 456 -8.47 -40.77 4.66
C VAL A 456 -8.19 -40.74 3.17
N GLY A 457 -7.14 -41.44 2.75
CA GLY A 457 -6.76 -41.63 1.37
C GLY A 457 -6.61 -43.11 1.03
N VAL A 458 -6.48 -43.41 -0.24
CA VAL A 458 -6.07 -44.72 -0.77
C VAL A 458 -4.89 -44.47 -1.70
N GLN A 459 -3.74 -45.00 -1.32
CA GLN A 459 -2.53 -44.94 -2.14
C GLN A 459 -1.99 -46.36 -2.29
N GLY A 460 -1.92 -46.85 -3.53
CA GLY A 460 -1.73 -48.27 -3.79
C GLY A 460 -2.91 -49.10 -3.29
N ASP A 461 -2.65 -50.26 -2.68
CA ASP A 461 -3.68 -51.17 -2.20
C ASP A 461 -4.11 -50.94 -0.72
N GLY A 462 -3.60 -49.84 -0.10
CA GLY A 462 -3.82 -49.60 1.31
C GLY A 462 -4.51 -48.28 1.63
N ARG A 463 -5.19 -48.22 2.79
CA ARG A 463 -5.66 -46.95 3.35
C ARG A 463 -4.47 -46.15 3.88
N THR A 464 -4.46 -44.87 3.55
CA THR A 464 -3.51 -43.90 4.09
C THR A 464 -4.23 -42.85 4.91
N TYR A 465 -3.53 -42.25 5.85
CA TYR A 465 -4.03 -41.14 6.66
C TYR A 465 -3.03 -39.99 6.50
N GLY A 466 -3.46 -38.94 5.86
CA GLY A 466 -2.65 -37.75 5.61
C GLY A 466 -3.37 -36.47 5.99
N HIS A 467 -2.73 -35.35 5.72
CA HIS A 467 -3.28 -34.03 5.96
C HIS A 467 -3.83 -33.40 4.67
N PRO A 468 -4.88 -32.60 4.75
CA PRO A 468 -5.31 -31.77 3.63
C PRO A 468 -4.41 -30.53 3.50
N ILE A 469 -4.17 -30.13 2.25
CA ILE A 469 -3.66 -28.81 1.88
C ILE A 469 -4.81 -27.96 1.33
N VAL A 470 -4.91 -26.72 1.78
CA VAL A 470 -5.85 -25.73 1.24
C VAL A 470 -5.09 -24.80 0.30
N LEU A 471 -5.66 -24.55 -0.88
CA LEU A 471 -5.25 -23.50 -1.79
C LEU A 471 -6.23 -22.34 -1.67
N ARG A 472 -5.73 -21.12 -1.43
CA ARG A 472 -6.56 -19.91 -1.33
C ARG A 472 -6.06 -18.84 -2.31
N PRO A 473 -6.25 -19.01 -3.62
CA PRO A 473 -5.90 -17.98 -4.58
C PRO A 473 -6.88 -16.82 -4.47
N VAL A 474 -6.37 -15.60 -4.26
CA VAL A 474 -7.18 -14.38 -4.15
C VAL A 474 -6.69 -13.30 -5.10
N SER A 475 -7.64 -12.56 -5.65
CA SER A 475 -7.42 -11.33 -6.40
C SER A 475 -7.90 -10.15 -5.58
N SER A 476 -7.08 -9.10 -5.49
CA SER A 476 -7.36 -7.87 -4.74
C SER A 476 -6.58 -6.72 -5.35
N GLU A 477 -7.02 -5.49 -5.12
CA GLU A 477 -6.25 -4.29 -5.47
C GLU A 477 -5.57 -3.67 -4.26
N ASP A 478 -6.20 -3.75 -3.09
CA ASP A 478 -5.80 -3.04 -1.87
C ASP A 478 -5.71 -3.92 -0.61
N ALA A 479 -5.99 -5.20 -0.74
CA ALA A 479 -6.13 -6.17 0.35
C ALA A 479 -7.29 -5.90 1.34
N MET A 480 -8.02 -4.79 1.22
CA MET A 480 -9.20 -4.51 2.07
C MET A 480 -10.36 -5.40 1.68
N THR A 481 -10.60 -5.54 0.38
CA THR A 481 -11.55 -6.49 -0.21
C THR A 481 -10.81 -7.46 -1.12
N ALA A 482 -11.24 -8.70 -1.17
CA ALA A 482 -10.68 -9.71 -2.07
C ALA A 482 -11.75 -10.69 -2.54
N ASP A 483 -11.64 -11.13 -3.78
CA ASP A 483 -12.41 -12.26 -4.27
C ASP A 483 -11.47 -13.44 -4.54
N TRP A 484 -12.00 -14.67 -4.51
CA TRP A 484 -11.19 -15.83 -4.87
C TRP A 484 -10.92 -15.84 -6.38
N THR A 485 -9.68 -16.13 -6.75
CA THR A 485 -9.27 -16.21 -8.16
C THR A 485 -9.75 -17.53 -8.76
N ARG A 486 -10.46 -17.46 -9.89
CA ARG A 486 -10.94 -18.63 -10.63
C ARG A 486 -9.82 -19.24 -11.45
N LEU A 487 -9.02 -20.10 -10.83
CA LEU A 487 -7.93 -20.77 -11.52
C LEU A 487 -8.47 -21.73 -12.61
N PRO A 488 -7.79 -21.84 -13.76
CA PRO A 488 -8.11 -22.87 -14.75
C PRO A 488 -8.07 -24.28 -14.15
N TYR A 489 -9.09 -25.10 -14.42
CA TYR A 489 -9.17 -26.46 -13.86
C TYR A 489 -7.92 -27.32 -14.13
N LYS A 490 -7.28 -27.14 -15.28
CA LYS A 490 -6.01 -27.85 -15.61
C LYS A 490 -4.87 -27.46 -14.67
N VAL A 491 -4.81 -26.23 -14.21
CA VAL A 491 -3.81 -25.77 -13.25
C VAL A 491 -4.09 -26.36 -11.89
N LEU A 492 -5.37 -26.33 -11.44
CA LEU A 492 -5.79 -26.95 -10.17
C LEU A 492 -5.51 -28.45 -10.17
N GLU A 493 -5.84 -29.15 -11.25
CA GLU A 493 -5.54 -30.58 -11.43
C GLU A 493 -4.06 -30.86 -11.29
N LYS A 494 -3.22 -30.06 -11.95
CA LYS A 494 -1.75 -30.22 -11.93
C LYS A 494 -1.19 -29.98 -10.53
N ILE A 495 -1.59 -28.89 -9.88
CA ILE A 495 -1.18 -28.59 -8.51
C ILE A 495 -1.59 -29.72 -7.56
N SER A 496 -2.86 -30.13 -7.61
CA SER A 496 -3.39 -31.19 -6.74
C SER A 496 -2.66 -32.51 -6.96
N THR A 497 -2.44 -32.91 -8.22
CA THR A 497 -1.75 -34.15 -8.55
C THR A 497 -0.30 -34.14 -8.08
N ARG A 498 0.40 -33.02 -8.28
CA ARG A 498 1.79 -32.89 -7.84
C ARG A 498 1.89 -32.91 -6.30
N ILE A 499 1.08 -32.12 -5.61
CA ILE A 499 1.11 -32.09 -4.13
C ILE A 499 0.83 -33.47 -3.55
N THR A 500 -0.21 -34.18 -4.01
CA THR A 500 -0.55 -35.49 -3.46
C THR A 500 0.44 -36.60 -3.82
N ASN A 501 1.25 -36.43 -4.85
CA ASN A 501 2.26 -37.41 -5.27
C ASN A 501 3.66 -37.11 -4.74
N GLU A 502 4.01 -35.83 -4.60
CA GLU A 502 5.38 -35.40 -4.28
C GLU A 502 5.54 -35.07 -2.80
N VAL A 503 4.47 -34.54 -2.14
CA VAL A 503 4.55 -34.11 -0.75
C VAL A 503 4.15 -35.23 0.21
N LYS A 504 5.06 -35.55 1.12
CA LYS A 504 4.84 -36.60 2.12
C LYS A 504 3.69 -36.25 3.06
N ASP A 505 2.92 -37.25 3.49
CA ASP A 505 1.81 -37.16 4.45
C ASP A 505 0.65 -36.22 4.00
N VAL A 506 0.57 -35.88 2.72
CA VAL A 506 -0.53 -35.14 2.12
C VAL A 506 -1.31 -36.05 1.16
N ASN A 507 -2.60 -36.17 1.34
CA ASN A 507 -3.46 -37.01 0.52
C ASN A 507 -4.70 -36.29 -0.05
N ARG A 508 -4.81 -34.97 0.17
CA ARG A 508 -5.95 -34.19 -0.28
C ARG A 508 -5.57 -32.71 -0.50
N VAL A 509 -6.07 -32.14 -1.58
CA VAL A 509 -6.02 -30.70 -1.85
C VAL A 509 -7.46 -30.18 -1.93
N VAL A 510 -7.73 -29.05 -1.29
CA VAL A 510 -9.02 -28.35 -1.31
C VAL A 510 -8.83 -26.91 -1.75
N LEU A 511 -9.86 -26.33 -2.37
CA LEU A 511 -9.88 -24.95 -2.81
C LEU A 511 -10.79 -24.13 -1.90
N ASP A 512 -10.27 -23.05 -1.32
CA ASP A 512 -11.08 -22.06 -0.61
C ASP A 512 -11.59 -21.00 -1.60
N CYS A 513 -12.90 -20.92 -1.75
CA CYS A 513 -13.59 -20.00 -2.66
C CYS A 513 -14.36 -18.89 -1.91
N THR A 514 -13.95 -18.56 -0.69
CA THR A 514 -14.57 -17.52 0.13
C THR A 514 -14.01 -16.14 -0.22
N SER A 515 -14.89 -15.16 -0.42
CA SER A 515 -14.49 -13.75 -0.59
C SER A 515 -14.13 -13.08 0.75
N LYS A 516 -13.45 -11.94 0.68
CA LYS A 516 -13.20 -11.04 1.82
C LYS A 516 -13.98 -9.74 1.61
N PRO A 517 -14.91 -9.35 2.50
CA PRO A 517 -15.48 -10.16 3.57
C PRO A 517 -16.33 -11.33 3.05
N PRO A 518 -16.73 -12.36 3.84
CA PRO A 518 -16.55 -12.48 5.30
C PRO A 518 -15.22 -13.12 5.72
N GLY A 519 -14.52 -13.82 4.82
CA GLY A 519 -13.23 -14.40 5.16
C GLY A 519 -12.09 -13.36 5.19
N THR A 520 -10.96 -13.73 5.79
CA THR A 520 -9.69 -12.99 5.66
C THR A 520 -8.84 -13.57 4.53
N ILE A 521 -7.74 -12.93 4.12
CA ILE A 521 -6.83 -13.50 3.12
C ILE A 521 -6.06 -14.67 3.74
N GLU A 522 -5.42 -14.47 4.89
CA GLU A 522 -4.81 -15.56 5.65
C GLU A 522 -5.86 -16.31 6.46
N TRP A 523 -5.62 -17.58 6.76
CA TRP A 523 -6.51 -18.43 7.52
C TRP A 523 -6.39 -18.25 9.04
N GLU A 524 -5.16 -17.94 9.52
CA GLU A 524 -4.87 -17.60 10.91
C GLU A 524 -4.34 -16.19 11.06
#